data_26143e17ef77d7f69052078ab7950c59
#
_entry.id   26143e17ef77d7f69052078ab7950c59
#
_cell.length_a   1.000
_cell.length_b   1.000
_cell.length_c   1.000
_cell.angle_alpha   90.00
_cell.angle_beta   90.00
_cell.angle_gamma   90.00
#
_symmetry.space_group_name_H-M   'P 1'
#
loop_
_entity.id
_entity.type
_entity.pdbx_description
1 polymer ?
#
loop_
_entity_poly.entity_id
_entity_poly.type
_entity_poly.pdbx_seq_one_letter_code
_entity_poly.pdbx_strand_id
1 'polypeptide(L)'
;MAVTRISESGRIRIERYIEDYIDSGKIAGCSMIVWRGGDELYTTFKGVQDLETRRPIARDMIFRVYSMTKPVASVALMMLFDRGRFDLDDPVERFLPAFSGMRIYDPAGFHTPAAGRITIRQLLNHTSGLILPAFSEHPLRETYVSQGVNGSRSEGTLAKVI
;
A
#
# COMPACT_ATOMS: atom_id res chain seq x y z
N MET A 1 -35.87 1.12 2.78
CA MET A 1 -35.46 2.46 2.35
C MET A 1 -33.93 2.51 2.27
N ALA A 2 -33.36 2.83 1.12
CA ALA A 2 -31.91 3.05 1.03
C ALA A 2 -31.56 4.34 1.78
N VAL A 3 -30.55 4.29 2.65
CA VAL A 3 -30.01 5.47 3.30
C VAL A 3 -29.29 6.30 2.24
N THR A 4 -29.84 7.43 1.88
CA THR A 4 -29.31 8.32 0.82
C THR A 4 -28.42 9.45 1.35
N ARG A 5 -28.30 9.58 2.67
CA ARG A 5 -27.45 10.59 3.32
C ARG A 5 -26.97 10.12 4.70
N ILE A 6 -25.85 10.65 5.15
CA ILE A 6 -25.44 10.56 6.55
C ILE A 6 -26.40 11.43 7.39
N SER A 7 -26.78 10.97 8.59
CA SER A 7 -27.60 11.77 9.51
C SER A 7 -26.86 13.05 9.91
N GLU A 8 -27.60 14.11 10.18
CA GLU A 8 -27.03 15.39 10.61
C GLU A 8 -26.15 15.23 11.87
N SER A 9 -26.59 14.43 12.83
CA SER A 9 -25.80 14.13 14.04
C SER A 9 -24.53 13.34 13.73
N GLY A 10 -24.55 12.48 12.71
CA GLY A 10 -23.38 11.76 12.20
C GLY A 10 -22.38 12.70 11.55
N ARG A 11 -22.86 13.60 10.69
CA ARG A 11 -22.04 14.63 10.04
C ARG A 11 -21.34 15.52 11.06
N ILE A 12 -22.08 16.06 12.02
CA ILE A 12 -21.51 16.92 13.07
C ILE A 12 -20.42 16.19 13.86
N ARG A 13 -20.62 14.92 14.22
CA ARG A 13 -19.58 14.14 14.92
C ARG A 13 -18.33 13.94 14.11
N ILE A 14 -18.46 13.66 12.81
CA ILE A 14 -17.32 13.50 11.90
C ILE A 14 -16.56 14.82 11.79
N GLU A 15 -17.25 15.91 11.53
CA GLU A 15 -16.62 17.21 11.35
C GLU A 15 -15.88 17.65 12.61
N ARG A 16 -16.53 17.55 13.79
CA ARG A 16 -15.89 17.86 15.06
C ARG A 16 -14.64 17.01 15.32
N TYR A 17 -14.70 15.72 15.06
CA TYR A 17 -13.55 14.83 15.22
C TYR A 17 -12.37 15.24 14.33
N ILE A 18 -12.62 15.61 13.08
CA ILE A 18 -11.58 16.08 12.17
C ILE A 18 -11.02 17.42 12.63
N GLU A 19 -11.87 18.36 13.04
CA GLU A 19 -11.49 19.68 13.53
C GLU A 19 -10.63 19.57 14.79
N ASP A 20 -11.00 18.74 15.77
CA ASP A 20 -10.21 18.49 16.99
C ASP A 20 -8.77 18.01 16.67
N TYR A 21 -8.59 17.18 15.62
CA TYR A 21 -7.27 16.72 15.19
C TYR A 21 -6.46 17.83 14.50
N ILE A 22 -7.10 18.66 13.71
CA ILE A 22 -6.45 19.80 13.03
C ILE A 22 -6.07 20.87 14.06
N ASP A 23 -6.99 21.25 14.95
CA ASP A 23 -6.78 22.29 15.93
C ASP A 23 -5.71 21.90 16.97
N SER A 24 -5.62 20.60 17.29
CA SER A 24 -4.55 20.07 18.15
C SER A 24 -3.21 19.91 17.45
N GLY A 25 -3.10 20.25 16.15
CA GLY A 25 -1.87 20.15 15.37
C GLY A 25 -1.42 18.71 15.04
N LYS A 26 -2.27 17.70 15.27
CA LYS A 26 -1.95 16.30 14.97
C LYS A 26 -1.92 16.00 13.48
N ILE A 27 -2.76 16.68 12.70
CA ILE A 27 -2.77 16.61 11.23
C ILE A 27 -2.93 18.02 10.66
N ALA A 28 -2.37 18.26 9.49
CA ALA A 28 -2.50 19.54 8.78
C ALA A 28 -3.88 19.73 8.17
N GLY A 29 -4.49 18.64 7.74
CA GLY A 29 -5.83 18.65 7.14
C GLY A 29 -6.31 17.25 6.79
N CYS A 30 -7.56 17.15 6.38
CA CYS A 30 -8.25 15.90 6.09
C CYS A 30 -9.18 16.05 4.89
N SER A 31 -9.16 15.06 4.00
CA SER A 31 -10.18 14.83 2.97
C SER A 31 -10.91 13.54 3.29
N MET A 32 -12.24 13.58 3.35
CA MET A 32 -13.07 12.41 3.57
C MET A 32 -14.21 12.37 2.57
N ILE A 33 -14.40 11.18 2.00
CA ILE A 33 -15.55 10.89 1.12
C ILE A 33 -16.17 9.58 1.62
N VAL A 34 -17.48 9.57 1.77
CA VAL A 34 -18.26 8.37 2.13
C VAL A 34 -19.17 8.00 0.98
N TRP A 35 -19.00 6.78 0.47
CA TRP A 35 -19.77 6.22 -0.64
C TRP A 35 -20.62 5.04 -0.18
N ARG A 36 -21.79 4.91 -0.78
CA ARG A 36 -22.64 3.73 -0.60
C ARG A 36 -23.49 3.48 -1.84
N GLY A 37 -23.44 2.27 -2.37
CA GLY A 37 -24.28 1.86 -3.51
C GLY A 37 -24.05 2.67 -4.79
N GLY A 38 -22.87 3.27 -4.99
CA GLY A 38 -22.56 4.13 -6.13
C GLY A 38 -22.80 5.62 -5.88
N ASP A 39 -23.42 5.98 -4.75
CA ASP A 39 -23.73 7.37 -4.41
C ASP A 39 -22.77 7.95 -3.39
N GLU A 40 -22.36 9.19 -3.58
CA GLU A 40 -21.62 9.98 -2.60
C GLU A 40 -22.57 10.49 -1.50
N LEU A 41 -22.43 9.94 -0.31
CA LEU A 41 -23.31 10.30 0.80
C LEU A 41 -22.82 11.52 1.59
N TYR A 42 -21.51 11.74 1.60
CA TYR A 42 -20.87 12.82 2.35
C TYR A 42 -19.47 13.07 1.83
N THR A 43 -19.10 14.34 1.75
CA THR A 43 -17.75 14.79 1.43
C THR A 43 -17.38 15.98 2.27
N THR A 44 -16.16 16.01 2.78
CA THR A 44 -15.59 17.16 3.48
C THR A 44 -14.10 17.30 3.19
N PHE A 45 -13.67 18.55 3.15
CA PHE A 45 -12.27 18.98 3.01
C PHE A 45 -12.00 20.01 4.11
N LYS A 46 -11.11 19.68 5.04
CA LYS A 46 -10.80 20.52 6.21
C LYS A 46 -9.29 20.72 6.33
N GLY A 47 -8.88 21.91 6.77
CA GLY A 47 -7.47 22.25 6.98
C GLY A 47 -6.71 22.53 5.68
N VAL A 48 -5.40 22.29 5.71
CA VAL A 48 -4.47 22.68 4.65
C VAL A 48 -3.65 21.47 4.17
N GLN A 49 -3.25 21.49 2.90
CA GLN A 49 -2.36 20.50 2.32
C GLN A 49 -0.89 20.78 2.61
N ASP A 50 -0.58 22.02 2.98
CA ASP A 50 0.76 22.52 3.24
C ASP A 50 0.72 23.57 4.35
N LEU A 51 1.54 23.36 5.39
CA LEU A 51 1.56 24.21 6.58
C LEU A 51 2.24 25.57 6.34
N GLU A 52 3.18 25.65 5.40
CA GLU A 52 3.92 26.88 5.09
C GLU A 52 3.07 27.80 4.22
N THR A 53 2.58 27.28 3.09
CA THR A 53 1.80 28.06 2.12
C THR A 53 0.34 28.23 2.53
N ARG A 54 -0.13 27.47 3.51
CA ARG A 54 -1.53 27.44 3.98
C ARG A 54 -2.53 27.11 2.88
N ARG A 55 -2.11 26.46 1.81
CA ARG A 55 -2.98 26.07 0.72
C ARG A 55 -4.04 25.10 1.22
N PRO A 56 -5.35 25.37 0.99
CA PRO A 56 -6.41 24.51 1.49
C PRO A 56 -6.42 23.14 0.79
N ILE A 57 -6.97 22.14 1.48
CA ILE A 57 -7.27 20.85 0.87
C ILE A 57 -8.40 21.03 -0.14
N ALA A 58 -8.26 20.41 -1.31
CA ALA A 58 -9.25 20.41 -2.38
C ALA A 58 -9.53 18.99 -2.89
N ARG A 59 -10.63 18.83 -3.63
CA ARG A 59 -11.08 17.53 -4.14
C ARG A 59 -10.11 16.89 -5.13
N ASP A 60 -9.44 17.71 -5.91
CA ASP A 60 -8.50 17.33 -6.96
C ASP A 60 -7.05 17.20 -6.48
N MET A 61 -6.83 17.30 -5.16
CA MET A 61 -5.53 17.17 -4.56
C MET A 61 -4.98 15.75 -4.72
N ILE A 62 -3.69 15.64 -5.06
CA ILE A 62 -2.98 14.37 -5.19
C ILE A 62 -2.39 13.97 -3.83
N PHE A 63 -2.74 12.78 -3.37
CA PHE A 63 -2.23 12.19 -2.13
C PHE A 63 -1.21 11.09 -2.40
N ARG A 64 -0.18 11.02 -1.57
CA ARG A 64 0.68 9.84 -1.49
C ARG A 64 -0.05 8.76 -0.69
N VAL A 65 -0.54 7.74 -1.39
CA VAL A 65 -1.39 6.72 -0.77
C VAL A 65 -0.61 5.50 -0.23
N TYR A 66 0.71 5.46 -0.43
CA TYR A 66 1.60 4.40 0.08
C TYR A 66 1.01 2.98 -0.11
N SER A 67 0.83 2.22 0.96
CA SER A 67 0.33 0.85 0.90
C SER A 67 -1.10 0.69 0.39
N MET A 68 -1.88 1.76 0.34
CA MET A 68 -3.19 1.75 -0.33
C MET A 68 -3.07 1.58 -1.86
N THR A 69 -1.87 1.69 -2.41
CA THR A 69 -1.56 1.28 -3.78
C THR A 69 -1.73 -0.23 -3.99
N LYS A 70 -1.53 -1.05 -2.95
CA LYS A 70 -1.61 -2.52 -3.06
C LYS A 70 -2.97 -3.04 -3.55
N PRO A 71 -4.11 -2.62 -2.98
CA PRO A 71 -5.42 -3.02 -3.50
C PRO A 71 -5.60 -2.65 -4.98
N VAL A 72 -5.17 -1.46 -5.39
CA VAL A 72 -5.27 -1.02 -6.79
C VAL A 72 -4.43 -1.90 -7.72
N ALA A 73 -3.17 -2.17 -7.33
CA ALA A 73 -2.29 -3.06 -8.08
C ALA A 73 -2.83 -4.50 -8.11
N SER A 74 -3.39 -4.99 -7.00
CA SER A 74 -4.00 -6.32 -6.93
C SER A 74 -5.21 -6.44 -7.84
N VAL A 75 -6.09 -5.42 -7.89
CA VAL A 75 -7.22 -5.41 -8.84
C VAL A 75 -6.73 -5.44 -10.28
N ALA A 76 -5.74 -4.63 -10.63
CA ALA A 76 -5.16 -4.63 -11.97
C ALA A 76 -4.58 -6.01 -12.34
N LEU A 77 -3.91 -6.68 -11.38
CA LEU A 77 -3.40 -8.02 -11.57
C LEU A 77 -4.54 -9.04 -11.76
N MET A 78 -5.60 -8.97 -10.95
CA MET A 78 -6.76 -9.85 -11.07
C MET A 78 -7.52 -9.66 -12.40
N MET A 79 -7.51 -8.46 -12.97
CA MET A 79 -8.03 -8.24 -14.33
C MET A 79 -7.27 -9.02 -15.41
N LEU A 80 -5.96 -9.27 -15.19
CA LEU A 80 -5.17 -10.14 -16.07
C LEU A 80 -5.48 -11.62 -15.81
N PHE A 81 -5.70 -12.00 -14.55
CA PHE A 81 -6.14 -13.34 -14.18
C PHE A 81 -7.47 -13.69 -14.84
N ASP A 82 -8.47 -12.81 -14.81
CA ASP A 82 -9.78 -12.99 -15.47
C ASP A 82 -9.64 -13.18 -16.99
N ARG A 83 -8.57 -12.67 -17.56
CA ARG A 83 -8.24 -12.84 -19.00
C ARG A 83 -7.40 -14.10 -19.27
N GLY A 84 -7.17 -14.96 -18.28
CA GLY A 84 -6.37 -16.18 -18.39
C GLY A 84 -4.90 -15.95 -18.71
N ARG A 85 -4.34 -14.79 -18.30
CA ARG A 85 -2.93 -14.47 -18.62
C ARG A 85 -1.94 -15.13 -17.67
N PHE A 86 -2.39 -15.58 -16.51
CA PHE A 86 -1.62 -16.32 -15.53
C PHE A 86 -2.57 -17.04 -14.57
N ASP A 87 -2.04 -18.00 -13.82
CA ASP A 87 -2.68 -18.65 -12.68
C ASP A 87 -2.09 -18.14 -11.35
N LEU A 88 -2.90 -18.15 -10.29
CA LEU A 88 -2.44 -17.71 -8.96
C LEU A 88 -1.27 -18.53 -8.43
N ASP A 89 -1.16 -19.80 -8.83
CA ASP A 89 -0.09 -20.71 -8.45
C ASP A 89 1.08 -20.72 -9.43
N ASP A 90 1.03 -19.86 -10.46
CA ASP A 90 2.19 -19.63 -11.32
C ASP A 90 3.36 -19.09 -10.50
N PRO A 91 4.59 -19.59 -10.73
CA PRO A 91 5.77 -19.08 -10.08
C PRO A 91 6.11 -17.68 -10.60
N VAL A 92 6.48 -16.80 -9.67
CA VAL A 92 6.86 -15.41 -9.98
C VAL A 92 8.00 -15.34 -10.97
N GLU A 93 8.94 -16.28 -10.91
CA GLU A 93 10.09 -16.34 -11.82
C GLU A 93 9.71 -16.51 -13.31
N ARG A 94 8.49 -17.00 -13.60
CA ARG A 94 7.95 -17.04 -14.96
C ARG A 94 7.85 -15.65 -15.60
N PHE A 95 7.58 -14.64 -14.78
CA PHE A 95 7.38 -13.25 -15.19
C PHE A 95 8.58 -12.36 -14.83
N LEU A 96 9.27 -12.70 -13.75
CA LEU A 96 10.42 -11.98 -13.22
C LEU A 96 11.56 -12.99 -12.99
N PRO A 97 12.40 -13.28 -13.99
CA PRO A 97 13.45 -14.30 -13.92
C PRO A 97 14.45 -14.11 -12.77
N ALA A 98 14.60 -12.89 -12.25
CA ALA A 98 15.45 -12.60 -11.10
C ALA A 98 15.01 -13.34 -9.82
N PHE A 99 13.76 -13.83 -9.76
CA PHE A 99 13.27 -14.67 -8.66
C PHE A 99 13.62 -16.15 -8.80
N SER A 100 14.34 -16.55 -9.86
CA SER A 100 14.78 -17.91 -10.00
C SER A 100 15.93 -18.21 -9.02
N GLY A 101 15.96 -19.46 -8.49
CA GLY A 101 17.01 -19.87 -7.57
C GLY A 101 16.99 -19.21 -6.19
N MET A 102 15.85 -18.69 -5.76
CA MET A 102 15.68 -18.12 -4.43
C MET A 102 16.08 -19.11 -3.33
N ARG A 103 16.72 -18.57 -2.29
CA ARG A 103 17.16 -19.31 -1.11
C ARG A 103 16.45 -18.83 0.13
N ILE A 104 16.26 -19.74 1.08
CA ILE A 104 15.78 -19.39 2.42
C ILE A 104 16.98 -18.95 3.26
N TYR A 105 16.83 -17.84 3.95
CA TYR A 105 17.80 -17.41 4.95
C TYR A 105 17.75 -18.35 6.16
N ASP A 106 18.91 -18.87 6.51
CA ASP A 106 19.18 -19.62 7.72
C ASP A 106 20.21 -18.83 8.53
N PRO A 107 20.10 -18.69 9.86
CA PRO A 107 21.13 -18.07 10.70
C PRO A 107 22.53 -18.69 10.55
N ALA A 108 22.62 -19.94 10.15
CA ALA A 108 23.87 -20.61 9.80
C ALA A 108 24.40 -20.27 8.39
N GLY A 109 23.65 -19.53 7.60
CA GLY A 109 23.98 -19.09 6.25
C GLY A 109 22.88 -19.33 5.22
N PHE A 110 23.09 -18.87 3.99
CA PHE A 110 22.12 -19.06 2.88
C PHE A 110 22.25 -20.45 2.24
N HIS A 111 21.82 -21.50 2.90
CA HIS A 111 22.18 -22.84 2.48
C HIS A 111 21.04 -23.67 1.91
N THR A 112 19.80 -23.31 2.19
CA THR A 112 18.67 -24.12 1.79
C THR A 112 18.02 -23.55 0.55
N PRO A 113 17.97 -24.30 -0.59
CA PRO A 113 17.08 -23.94 -1.68
C PRO A 113 15.66 -23.80 -1.12
N ALA A 114 14.93 -22.79 -1.57
CA ALA A 114 13.53 -22.71 -1.23
C ALA A 114 12.85 -24.05 -1.56
N ALA A 115 12.08 -24.60 -0.61
CA ALA A 115 11.35 -25.86 -0.81
C ALA A 115 10.28 -25.76 -1.93
N GLY A 116 10.10 -24.58 -2.49
CA GLY A 116 9.22 -24.26 -3.59
C GLY A 116 9.54 -22.90 -4.17
N ARG A 117 8.92 -22.60 -5.30
CA ARG A 117 9.00 -21.31 -5.97
C ARG A 117 8.01 -20.36 -5.36
N ILE A 118 8.36 -19.09 -5.22
CA ILE A 118 7.40 -18.07 -4.81
C ILE A 118 6.30 -17.95 -5.87
N THR A 119 5.04 -18.03 -5.45
CA THR A 119 3.89 -17.92 -6.35
C THR A 119 3.26 -16.54 -6.30
N ILE A 120 2.47 -16.20 -7.33
CA ILE A 120 1.67 -14.96 -7.37
C ILE A 120 0.72 -14.90 -6.17
N ARG A 121 0.08 -16.03 -5.81
CA ARG A 121 -0.78 -16.15 -4.62
C ARG A 121 -0.06 -15.73 -3.34
N GLN A 122 1.18 -16.18 -3.17
CA GLN A 122 1.97 -15.86 -1.97
C GLN A 122 2.38 -14.38 -1.91
N LEU A 123 2.57 -13.72 -3.05
CA LEU A 123 2.77 -12.26 -3.07
C LEU A 123 1.49 -11.52 -2.65
N LEU A 124 0.33 -11.92 -3.19
CA LEU A 124 -0.94 -11.26 -2.91
C LEU A 124 -1.39 -11.39 -1.45
N ASN A 125 -1.11 -12.51 -0.80
CA ASN A 125 -1.51 -12.78 0.59
C ASN A 125 -0.38 -12.56 1.61
N HIS A 126 0.77 -12.02 1.19
CA HIS A 126 1.93 -11.74 2.05
C HIS A 126 2.56 -12.98 2.72
N THR A 127 2.53 -14.14 2.07
CA THR A 127 3.15 -15.39 2.58
C THR A 127 4.38 -15.81 1.79
N SER A 128 4.93 -14.93 0.95
CA SER A 128 6.09 -15.22 0.09
C SER A 128 7.43 -15.36 0.83
N GLY A 129 7.51 -14.93 2.09
CA GLY A 129 8.76 -14.89 2.85
C GLY A 129 9.65 -13.67 2.56
N LEU A 130 9.28 -12.83 1.59
CA LEU A 130 9.99 -11.57 1.35
C LEU A 130 9.77 -10.61 2.52
N ILE A 131 10.85 -9.96 2.97
CA ILE A 131 10.78 -9.01 4.09
C ILE A 131 10.53 -7.59 3.59
N LEU A 132 9.94 -6.76 4.44
CA LEU A 132 9.87 -5.32 4.26
C LEU A 132 10.88 -4.66 5.21
N PRO A 133 12.04 -4.19 4.70
CA PRO A 133 13.16 -3.74 5.55
C PRO A 133 12.78 -2.64 6.55
N ALA A 134 11.86 -1.75 6.16
CA ALA A 134 11.44 -0.62 7.00
C ALA A 134 10.79 -1.03 8.32
N PHE A 135 10.20 -2.24 8.39
CA PHE A 135 9.44 -2.73 9.54
C PHE A 135 9.95 -4.10 10.03
N SER A 136 11.14 -4.51 9.63
CA SER A 136 11.70 -5.82 9.98
C SER A 136 12.96 -5.67 10.83
N GLU A 137 13.05 -6.47 11.89
CA GLU A 137 14.29 -6.70 12.66
C GLU A 137 15.10 -7.89 12.11
N HIS A 138 14.67 -8.44 10.99
CA HIS A 138 15.30 -9.61 10.37
C HIS A 138 16.76 -9.30 9.98
N PRO A 139 17.71 -10.22 10.17
CA PRO A 139 19.13 -10.02 9.83
C PRO A 139 19.40 -9.57 8.39
N LEU A 140 18.57 -9.95 7.43
CA LEU A 140 18.66 -9.48 6.05
C LEU A 140 18.33 -8.00 5.85
N ARG A 141 17.80 -7.31 6.86
CA ARG A 141 17.41 -5.90 6.73
C ARG A 141 18.57 -5.03 6.23
N GLU A 142 19.76 -5.20 6.80
CA GLU A 142 20.92 -4.41 6.41
C GLU A 142 21.35 -4.68 4.96
N THR A 143 21.27 -5.95 4.52
CA THR A 143 21.52 -6.32 3.13
C THR A 143 20.57 -5.62 2.17
N TYR A 144 19.26 -5.63 2.46
CA TYR A 144 18.28 -4.92 1.64
C TYR A 144 18.56 -3.42 1.58
N VAL A 145 18.83 -2.80 2.72
CA VAL A 145 19.12 -1.37 2.81
C VAL A 145 20.40 -1.01 2.04
N SER A 146 21.48 -1.79 2.20
CA SER A 146 22.75 -1.55 1.49
C SER A 146 22.65 -1.71 -0.03
N GLN A 147 21.70 -2.53 -0.50
CA GLN A 147 21.40 -2.69 -1.92
C GLN A 147 20.39 -1.64 -2.46
N GLY A 148 20.02 -0.65 -1.65
CA GLY A 148 19.09 0.41 -2.05
C GLY A 148 17.62 0.02 -2.00
N VAL A 149 17.28 -1.16 -1.47
CA VAL A 149 15.90 -1.60 -1.25
C VAL A 149 15.40 -1.03 0.07
N ASN A 150 15.04 0.23 0.08
CA ASN A 150 14.72 0.98 1.31
C ASN A 150 13.25 1.43 1.35
N GLY A 151 12.34 0.58 0.90
CA GLY A 151 10.92 0.87 0.89
C GLY A 151 10.58 2.14 0.09
N SER A 152 9.88 3.09 0.69
CA SER A 152 9.44 4.32 0.02
C SER A 152 10.58 5.30 -0.36
N ARG A 153 11.82 5.02 0.04
CA ARG A 153 13.00 5.83 -0.26
C ARG A 153 13.97 5.12 -1.21
N SER A 154 13.54 4.03 -1.85
CA SER A 154 14.37 3.33 -2.82
C SER A 154 14.67 4.25 -4.00
N GLU A 155 15.94 4.50 -4.25
CA GLU A 155 16.42 5.20 -5.43
C GLU A 155 16.87 4.15 -6.45
N GLY A 156 16.19 4.09 -7.57
CA GLY A 156 16.59 3.19 -8.63
C GLY A 156 15.44 2.66 -9.47
N THR A 157 15.80 2.00 -10.56
CA THR A 157 14.85 1.27 -11.39
C THR A 157 14.52 -0.09 -10.77
N LEU A 158 13.37 -0.64 -11.09
CA LEU A 158 12.97 -1.99 -10.65
C LEU A 158 14.08 -3.03 -10.91
N ALA A 159 14.81 -2.91 -12.03
CA ALA A 159 15.92 -3.78 -12.39
C ALA A 159 17.14 -3.71 -11.45
N LYS A 160 17.26 -2.66 -10.62
CA LYS A 160 18.31 -2.54 -9.60
C LYS A 160 17.88 -3.06 -8.24
N VAL A 161 16.58 -3.30 -8.06
CA VAL A 161 15.95 -3.68 -6.80
C VAL A 161 15.64 -5.18 -6.75
N ILE A 162 15.62 -5.83 -7.91
CA ILE A 162 15.48 -7.27 -8.12
C ILE A 162 16.82 -7.83 -8.56
#